data_5c6d4f15fe9ef4674dfc12785b55653e
#
_entry.id   5c6d4f15fe9ef4674dfc12785b55653e
#
_cell.length_a   1.000
_cell.length_b   1.000
_cell.length_c   1.000
_cell.angle_alpha   90.00
_cell.angle_beta   90.00
_cell.angle_gamma   90.00
#
_symmetry.space_group_name_H-M   'P 1'
#
loop_
_entity.id
_entity.type
_entity.pdbx_description
1 polymer ?
#
loop_
_entity_poly.entity_id
_entity_poly.type
_entity_poly.pdbx_seq_one_letter_code
_entity_poly.pdbx_strand_id
1 'polypeptide(L)'
;MRYSILLLLALILVPSQTAAASDKVVKDSITSQNKKRSFYLYAPDSVKSGTPAPLIVLLHGSGHNGLSLVDKWKDFAAKEAIIIVGPDSMDPSRWASPVDGPDFLHDLVESIKSKYTIDPRRVYLFGHSGGAIFALYMSLFESQYFAATVAHAGALRRREPAIGLAKRKTPIAIFVGTRDPLFPLEDVRGTRDDLNKQGFAVELTEVPGHDHNYYGVAPKINQSAWEFLKKHQLNEDPQYEQYNWNK
;
A
#
# COMPACT_ATOMS: atom_id res chain seq x y z
N MET A 1 -16.07 61.58 -22.21
CA MET A 1 -14.86 60.72 -22.20
C MET A 1 -15.02 59.69 -21.10
N ARG A 2 -15.23 58.42 -21.44
CA ARG A 2 -15.36 57.28 -20.48
C ARG A 2 -14.02 56.56 -20.48
N TYR A 3 -13.32 56.56 -19.36
CA TYR A 3 -12.07 55.78 -19.18
C TYR A 3 -12.42 54.38 -18.69
N SER A 4 -12.21 53.37 -19.53
CA SER A 4 -12.28 51.97 -19.14
C SER A 4 -10.96 51.57 -18.49
N ILE A 5 -11.02 51.25 -17.21
CA ILE A 5 -9.87 50.69 -16.49
C ILE A 5 -9.86 49.18 -16.73
N LEU A 6 -8.87 48.68 -17.51
CA LEU A 6 -8.60 47.26 -17.62
C LEU A 6 -7.84 46.82 -16.37
N LEU A 7 -8.49 46.01 -15.54
CA LEU A 7 -7.81 45.28 -14.46
C LEU A 7 -7.07 44.07 -15.06
N LEU A 8 -5.75 44.14 -15.14
CA LEU A 8 -4.91 42.98 -15.43
C LEU A 8 -4.82 42.11 -14.17
N LEU A 9 -5.50 40.98 -14.17
CA LEU A 9 -5.29 39.93 -13.15
C LEU A 9 -3.98 39.22 -13.47
N ALA A 10 -2.92 39.51 -12.70
CA ALA A 10 -1.67 38.74 -12.75
C ALA A 10 -1.89 37.41 -12.03
N LEU A 11 -1.94 36.32 -12.78
CA LEU A 11 -1.95 34.95 -12.26
C LEU A 11 -0.55 34.66 -11.68
N ILE A 12 -0.41 34.72 -10.35
CA ILE A 12 0.83 34.32 -9.68
C ILE A 12 0.86 32.78 -9.68
N LEU A 13 1.61 32.21 -10.61
CA LEU A 13 1.99 30.79 -10.55
C LEU A 13 2.96 30.61 -9.36
N VAL A 14 2.42 30.09 -8.25
CA VAL A 14 3.28 29.62 -7.16
C VAL A 14 3.88 28.27 -7.60
N PRO A 15 5.20 28.16 -7.73
CA PRO A 15 5.80 26.87 -8.08
C PRO A 15 5.51 25.88 -6.96
N SER A 16 4.88 24.76 -7.28
CA SER A 16 4.72 23.62 -6.37
C SER A 16 6.13 23.10 -6.05
N GLN A 17 6.61 23.34 -4.83
CA GLN A 17 7.88 22.81 -4.38
C GLN A 17 7.70 21.32 -4.09
N THR A 18 8.20 20.46 -4.97
CA THR A 18 8.34 19.03 -4.67
C THR A 18 9.35 18.86 -3.55
N ALA A 19 8.99 18.06 -2.53
CA ALA A 19 9.92 17.75 -1.45
C ALA A 19 11.17 17.06 -2.01
N ALA A 20 12.34 17.42 -1.48
CA ALA A 20 13.58 16.73 -1.82
C ALA A 20 13.56 15.31 -1.25
N ALA A 21 14.01 14.34 -2.05
CA ALA A 21 14.27 13.00 -1.56
C ALA A 21 15.35 13.04 -0.45
N SER A 22 15.31 12.10 0.48
CA SER A 22 16.26 12.05 1.61
C SER A 22 16.47 10.60 2.03
N ASP A 23 17.72 10.20 2.26
CA ASP A 23 18.08 8.88 2.78
C ASP A 23 17.66 8.65 4.26
N LYS A 24 16.75 9.46 4.78
CA LYS A 24 16.23 9.34 6.14
C LYS A 24 14.76 8.94 6.14
N VAL A 25 14.43 8.02 7.04
CA VAL A 25 13.02 7.73 7.37
C VAL A 25 12.45 8.92 8.14
N VAL A 26 11.36 9.48 7.65
CA VAL A 26 10.67 10.62 8.27
C VAL A 26 9.38 10.11 8.93
N LYS A 27 9.19 10.41 10.22
CA LYS A 27 7.88 10.25 10.86
C LYS A 27 7.07 11.52 10.62
N ASP A 28 5.86 11.37 10.07
CA ASP A 28 4.96 12.47 9.78
C ASP A 28 3.52 12.06 10.09
N SER A 29 2.56 12.93 9.87
CA SER A 29 1.14 12.66 10.12
C SER A 29 0.25 13.43 9.16
N ILE A 30 -0.92 12.86 8.89
CA ILE A 30 -2.04 13.51 8.19
C ILE A 30 -3.27 13.58 9.10
N THR A 31 -4.23 14.40 8.74
CA THR A 31 -5.59 14.31 9.28
C THR A 31 -6.45 13.57 8.27
N SER A 32 -7.03 12.44 8.70
CA SER A 32 -7.98 11.66 7.91
C SER A 32 -9.17 11.32 8.80
N GLN A 33 -10.38 11.45 8.28
CA GLN A 33 -11.63 11.20 9.02
C GLN A 33 -11.66 11.92 10.39
N ASN A 34 -11.20 13.18 10.43
CA ASN A 34 -11.07 14.01 11.64
C ASN A 34 -10.13 13.43 12.73
N LYS A 35 -9.23 12.52 12.37
CA LYS A 35 -8.24 11.93 13.28
C LYS A 35 -6.84 12.18 12.78
N LYS A 36 -5.91 12.48 13.70
CA LYS A 36 -4.48 12.54 13.38
C LYS A 36 -3.96 11.12 13.19
N ARG A 37 -3.34 10.85 12.03
CA ARG A 37 -2.82 9.54 11.63
C ARG A 37 -1.34 9.64 11.35
N SER A 38 -0.54 8.89 12.11
CA SER A 38 0.91 8.86 11.94
C SER A 38 1.34 7.86 10.88
N PHE A 39 2.47 8.14 10.24
CA PHE A 39 3.11 7.24 9.29
C PHE A 39 4.62 7.48 9.26
N TYR A 40 5.35 6.53 8.68
CA TYR A 40 6.77 6.62 8.40
C TYR A 40 6.98 6.57 6.90
N LEU A 41 7.70 7.56 6.38
CA LEU A 41 7.96 7.72 4.95
C LEU A 41 9.46 7.58 4.69
N TYR A 42 9.82 6.87 3.65
CA TYR A 42 11.14 6.85 3.08
C TYR A 42 11.07 7.11 1.57
N ALA A 43 11.68 8.20 1.14
CA ALA A 43 11.81 8.59 -0.25
C ALA A 43 13.31 8.72 -0.55
N PRO A 44 13.93 7.70 -1.16
CA PRO A 44 15.38 7.65 -1.34
C PRO A 44 15.88 8.67 -2.36
N ASP A 45 17.14 9.13 -2.22
CA ASP A 45 17.78 10.05 -3.15
C ASP A 45 17.91 9.47 -4.59
N SER A 46 17.81 8.14 -4.72
CA SER A 46 17.75 7.47 -6.02
C SER A 46 16.47 7.79 -6.82
N VAL A 47 15.41 8.28 -6.17
CA VAL A 47 14.21 8.78 -6.83
C VAL A 47 14.51 10.15 -7.42
N LYS A 48 14.69 10.21 -8.73
CA LYS A 48 15.01 11.45 -9.44
C LYS A 48 13.82 12.41 -9.42
N SER A 49 14.09 13.68 -9.11
CA SER A 49 13.08 14.73 -9.18
C SER A 49 12.43 14.78 -10.57
N GLY A 50 11.11 14.88 -10.61
CA GLY A 50 10.33 14.94 -11.85
C GLY A 50 10.15 13.60 -12.58
N THR A 51 10.75 12.51 -12.11
CA THR A 51 10.50 11.17 -12.66
C THR A 51 9.47 10.45 -11.78
N PRO A 52 8.32 10.02 -12.36
CA PRO A 52 7.30 9.32 -11.58
C PRO A 52 7.83 8.02 -10.97
N ALA A 53 7.81 7.92 -9.64
CA ALA A 53 8.27 6.75 -8.89
C ALA A 53 7.11 5.86 -8.45
N PRO A 54 7.32 4.54 -8.29
CA PRO A 54 6.34 3.68 -7.65
C PRO A 54 6.25 3.97 -6.15
N LEU A 55 5.06 3.72 -5.57
CA LEU A 55 4.81 3.82 -4.14
C LEU A 55 4.35 2.47 -3.59
N ILE A 56 4.95 2.01 -2.48
CA ILE A 56 4.45 0.85 -1.74
C ILE A 56 3.95 1.30 -0.38
N VAL A 57 2.67 1.02 -0.08
CA VAL A 57 2.08 1.17 1.25
C VAL A 57 2.33 -0.11 2.04
N LEU A 58 3.03 0.00 3.17
CA LEU A 58 3.51 -1.11 4.01
C LEU A 58 2.62 -1.25 5.25
N LEU A 59 1.84 -2.31 5.34
CA LEU A 59 0.88 -2.56 6.40
C LEU A 59 1.47 -3.55 7.43
N HIS A 60 1.78 -3.05 8.62
CA HIS A 60 2.48 -3.79 9.67
C HIS A 60 1.66 -4.91 10.28
N GLY A 61 2.34 -5.90 10.89
CA GLY A 61 1.71 -6.95 11.69
C GLY A 61 1.17 -6.44 13.02
N SER A 62 0.26 -7.20 13.62
CA SER A 62 -0.32 -6.90 14.94
C SER A 62 0.76 -6.71 16.00
N GLY A 63 0.61 -5.70 16.87
CA GLY A 63 1.58 -5.35 17.91
C GLY A 63 2.78 -4.53 17.42
N HIS A 64 2.82 -4.15 16.15
CA HIS A 64 3.88 -3.35 15.55
C HIS A 64 3.38 -1.96 15.14
N ASN A 65 4.21 -1.24 14.37
CA ASN A 65 3.91 0.06 13.76
C ASN A 65 4.52 0.14 12.36
N GLY A 66 4.24 1.22 11.64
CA GLY A 66 4.72 1.40 10.26
C GLY A 66 6.24 1.36 10.11
N LEU A 67 7.00 1.86 11.13
CA LEU A 67 8.46 1.83 11.11
C LEU A 67 9.02 0.42 10.99
N SER A 68 8.35 -0.56 11.59
CA SER A 68 8.81 -1.95 11.61
C SER A 68 9.01 -2.55 10.21
N LEU A 69 8.17 -2.18 9.25
CA LEU A 69 8.31 -2.59 7.86
C LEU A 69 9.21 -1.63 7.07
N VAL A 70 9.06 -0.31 7.26
CA VAL A 70 9.88 0.69 6.56
C VAL A 70 11.37 0.41 6.78
N ASP A 71 11.80 0.11 8.01
CA ASP A 71 13.20 -0.24 8.31
C ASP A 71 13.68 -1.50 7.57
N LYS A 72 12.81 -2.45 7.30
CA LYS A 72 13.16 -3.67 6.55
C LYS A 72 13.15 -3.48 5.03
N TRP A 73 12.46 -2.45 4.56
CA TRP A 73 12.33 -2.15 3.13
C TRP A 73 13.28 -1.07 2.65
N LYS A 74 13.75 -0.14 3.50
CA LYS A 74 14.44 1.10 3.08
C LYS A 74 15.67 0.87 2.20
N ASP A 75 16.56 -0.08 2.57
CA ASP A 75 17.78 -0.34 1.81
C ASP A 75 17.46 -0.92 0.43
N PHE A 76 16.44 -1.78 0.36
CA PHE A 76 15.95 -2.31 -0.91
C PHE A 76 15.26 -1.21 -1.74
N ALA A 77 14.45 -0.38 -1.11
CA ALA A 77 13.76 0.74 -1.74
C ALA A 77 14.74 1.78 -2.32
N ALA A 78 15.85 2.04 -1.61
CA ALA A 78 16.94 2.89 -2.10
C ALA A 78 17.56 2.35 -3.39
N LYS A 79 17.81 1.04 -3.44
CA LYS A 79 18.39 0.37 -4.60
C LYS A 79 17.46 0.39 -5.82
N GLU A 80 16.17 0.20 -5.61
CA GLU A 80 15.17 0.06 -6.67
C GLU A 80 14.43 1.38 -6.98
N ALA A 81 14.82 2.50 -6.36
CA ALA A 81 14.19 3.82 -6.51
C ALA A 81 12.66 3.79 -6.24
N ILE A 82 12.28 3.20 -5.11
CA ILE A 82 10.88 3.05 -4.68
C ILE A 82 10.62 3.99 -3.50
N ILE A 83 9.52 4.73 -3.54
CA ILE A 83 9.01 5.42 -2.34
C ILE A 83 8.19 4.43 -1.53
N ILE A 84 8.41 4.39 -0.22
CA ILE A 84 7.68 3.51 0.68
C ILE A 84 7.09 4.30 1.83
N VAL A 85 5.87 3.94 2.23
CA VAL A 85 5.18 4.55 3.38
C VAL A 85 4.57 3.46 4.26
N GLY A 86 4.88 3.51 5.56
CA GLY A 86 4.32 2.63 6.58
C GLY A 86 3.40 3.41 7.51
N PRO A 87 2.08 3.39 7.32
CA PRO A 87 1.15 3.99 8.27
C PRO A 87 1.06 3.18 9.56
N ASP A 88 0.75 3.87 10.67
CA ASP A 88 0.33 3.24 11.91
C ASP A 88 -1.17 2.93 11.84
N SER A 89 -1.60 1.71 12.21
CA SER A 89 -3.01 1.43 12.49
C SER A 89 -3.48 2.25 13.70
N MET A 90 -4.77 2.50 13.81
CA MET A 90 -5.34 3.24 14.95
C MET A 90 -5.17 2.46 16.26
N ASP A 91 -5.35 1.16 16.21
CA ASP A 91 -5.08 0.21 17.28
C ASP A 91 -3.87 -0.65 16.87
N PRO A 92 -2.71 -0.55 17.55
CA PRO A 92 -1.52 -1.31 17.16
C PRO A 92 -1.74 -2.83 17.10
N SER A 93 -2.74 -3.35 17.79
CA SER A 93 -3.04 -4.78 17.81
C SER A 93 -3.75 -5.27 16.54
N ARG A 94 -4.31 -4.37 15.73
CA ARG A 94 -5.13 -4.74 14.56
C ARG A 94 -5.35 -3.59 13.57
N TRP A 95 -5.66 -3.94 12.36
CA TRP A 95 -6.24 -3.05 11.36
C TRP A 95 -7.77 -3.20 11.38
N ALA A 96 -8.50 -2.11 11.27
CA ALA A 96 -9.96 -2.11 11.32
C ALA A 96 -10.58 -1.05 10.39
N SER A 97 -11.53 -1.47 9.54
CA SER A 97 -12.41 -0.55 8.84
C SER A 97 -13.56 -0.09 9.76
N PRO A 98 -14.02 1.16 9.64
CA PRO A 98 -13.63 2.15 8.63
C PRO A 98 -12.35 2.94 8.96
N VAL A 99 -11.91 2.95 10.21
CA VAL A 99 -10.90 3.90 10.70
C VAL A 99 -9.52 3.77 10.03
N ASP A 100 -9.13 2.57 9.65
CA ASP A 100 -7.90 2.28 8.90
C ASP A 100 -8.18 1.98 7.42
N GLY A 101 -9.46 2.04 7.03
CA GLY A 101 -9.98 1.55 5.75
C GLY A 101 -9.60 2.38 4.54
N PRO A 102 -10.39 2.23 3.46
CA PRO A 102 -10.07 2.84 2.17
C PRO A 102 -9.83 4.35 2.24
N ASP A 103 -10.69 5.09 2.96
CA ASP A 103 -10.59 6.55 3.05
C ASP A 103 -9.25 7.00 3.66
N PHE A 104 -8.78 6.30 4.71
CA PHE A 104 -7.48 6.62 5.30
C PHE A 104 -6.31 6.32 4.35
N LEU A 105 -6.33 5.18 3.69
CA LEU A 105 -5.24 4.81 2.76
C LEU A 105 -5.23 5.74 1.54
N HIS A 106 -6.38 6.14 1.04
CA HIS A 106 -6.50 7.14 -0.02
C HIS A 106 -5.91 8.48 0.42
N ASP A 107 -6.36 9.04 1.57
CA ASP A 107 -5.85 10.31 2.08
C ASP A 107 -4.33 10.29 2.27
N LEU A 108 -3.79 9.16 2.76
CA LEU A 108 -2.36 8.96 2.91
C LEU A 108 -1.63 9.02 1.56
N VAL A 109 -2.08 8.25 0.57
CA VAL A 109 -1.45 8.22 -0.76
C VAL A 109 -1.52 9.59 -1.43
N GLU A 110 -2.66 10.29 -1.37
CA GLU A 110 -2.80 11.63 -1.94
C GLU A 110 -1.90 12.66 -1.23
N SER A 111 -1.72 12.53 0.08
CA SER A 111 -0.75 13.36 0.82
C SER A 111 0.69 13.12 0.36
N ILE A 112 1.07 11.88 0.03
CA ILE A 112 2.41 11.59 -0.50
C ILE A 112 2.54 12.12 -1.93
N LYS A 113 1.54 11.93 -2.78
CA LYS A 113 1.50 12.45 -4.16
C LYS A 113 1.60 13.98 -4.22
N SER A 114 1.09 14.69 -3.21
CA SER A 114 1.22 16.15 -3.14
C SER A 114 2.67 16.63 -2.88
N LYS A 115 3.53 15.76 -2.35
CA LYS A 115 4.93 16.06 -1.97
C LYS A 115 5.95 15.46 -2.94
N TYR A 116 5.63 14.33 -3.58
CA TYR A 116 6.54 13.57 -4.43
C TYR A 116 5.88 13.22 -5.77
N THR A 117 6.67 13.15 -6.82
CA THR A 117 6.20 12.71 -8.14
C THR A 117 6.00 11.19 -8.13
N ILE A 118 4.79 10.75 -7.77
CA ILE A 118 4.39 9.34 -7.77
C ILE A 118 3.73 9.00 -9.11
N ASP A 119 4.04 7.81 -9.65
CA ASP A 119 3.24 7.23 -10.74
C ASP A 119 1.90 6.72 -10.15
N PRO A 120 0.77 7.37 -10.46
CA PRO A 120 -0.51 7.02 -9.85
C PRO A 120 -0.96 5.60 -10.21
N ARG A 121 -0.47 5.04 -11.31
CA ARG A 121 -0.80 3.68 -11.74
C ARG A 121 0.11 2.61 -11.15
N ARG A 122 1.13 3.00 -10.35
CA ARG A 122 2.06 2.10 -9.67
C ARG A 122 2.07 2.32 -8.16
N VAL A 123 0.88 2.30 -7.56
CA VAL A 123 0.68 2.29 -6.11
C VAL A 123 0.32 0.88 -5.68
N TYR A 124 1.08 0.33 -4.75
CA TYR A 124 1.01 -1.08 -4.35
C TYR A 124 0.77 -1.23 -2.84
N LEU A 125 0.24 -2.39 -2.46
CA LEU A 125 0.14 -2.81 -1.07
C LEU A 125 1.13 -3.94 -0.79
N PHE A 126 1.81 -3.86 0.35
CA PHE A 126 2.51 -4.97 0.98
C PHE A 126 2.04 -5.07 2.44
N GLY A 127 1.65 -6.26 2.87
CA GLY A 127 1.26 -6.49 4.27
C GLY A 127 1.93 -7.71 4.88
N HIS A 128 2.15 -7.65 6.20
CA HIS A 128 2.60 -8.78 6.99
C HIS A 128 1.58 -9.12 8.08
N SER A 129 1.25 -10.41 8.25
CA SER A 129 0.38 -10.90 9.33
C SER A 129 -0.98 -10.18 9.34
N GLY A 130 -1.36 -9.51 10.41
CA GLY A 130 -2.58 -8.69 10.46
C GLY A 130 -2.66 -7.67 9.32
N GLY A 131 -1.53 -7.05 8.94
CA GLY A 131 -1.44 -6.16 7.78
C GLY A 131 -1.61 -6.89 6.45
N ALA A 132 -1.22 -8.17 6.35
CA ALA A 132 -1.44 -8.99 5.15
C ALA A 132 -2.92 -9.30 4.96
N ILE A 133 -3.63 -9.67 6.02
CA ILE A 133 -5.09 -9.83 5.98
C ILE A 133 -5.74 -8.54 5.49
N PHE A 134 -5.34 -7.41 6.08
CA PHE A 134 -5.90 -6.11 5.72
C PHE A 134 -5.58 -5.73 4.27
N ALA A 135 -4.35 -5.98 3.79
CA ALA A 135 -3.97 -5.77 2.39
C ALA A 135 -4.84 -6.57 1.42
N LEU A 136 -5.13 -7.84 1.75
CA LEU A 136 -6.03 -8.67 0.96
C LEU A 136 -7.45 -8.05 0.88
N TYR A 137 -8.01 -7.60 2.01
CA TYR A 137 -9.31 -6.91 1.99
C TYR A 137 -9.28 -5.61 1.18
N MET A 138 -8.21 -4.79 1.31
CA MET A 138 -8.07 -3.57 0.53
C MET A 138 -7.95 -3.85 -0.98
N SER A 139 -7.37 -5.00 -1.36
CA SER A 139 -7.33 -5.44 -2.77
C SER A 139 -8.72 -5.74 -3.34
N LEU A 140 -9.67 -6.07 -2.49
CA LEU A 140 -11.06 -6.32 -2.89
C LEU A 140 -11.87 -5.02 -2.94
N PHE A 141 -11.78 -4.19 -1.89
CA PHE A 141 -12.52 -2.94 -1.78
C PHE A 141 -11.97 -1.86 -2.71
N GLU A 142 -10.62 -1.71 -2.76
CA GLU A 142 -9.93 -0.69 -3.56
C GLU A 142 -9.25 -1.28 -4.81
N SER A 143 -9.91 -2.24 -5.43
CA SER A 143 -9.39 -2.96 -6.58
C SER A 143 -9.08 -2.07 -7.80
N GLN A 144 -9.66 -0.89 -7.89
CA GLN A 144 -9.40 0.11 -8.95
C GLN A 144 -8.35 1.16 -8.53
N TYR A 145 -7.88 1.14 -7.28
CA TYR A 145 -6.94 2.12 -6.76
C TYR A 145 -5.52 1.56 -6.63
N PHE A 146 -5.37 0.33 -6.13
CA PHE A 146 -4.06 -0.31 -5.97
C PHE A 146 -3.73 -1.23 -7.15
N ALA A 147 -2.55 -1.07 -7.73
CA ALA A 147 -2.13 -1.80 -8.94
C ALA A 147 -1.97 -3.31 -8.69
N ALA A 148 -1.34 -3.70 -7.59
CA ALA A 148 -1.13 -5.07 -7.15
C ALA A 148 -0.90 -5.14 -5.63
N THR A 149 -1.01 -6.34 -5.06
CA THR A 149 -0.87 -6.56 -3.62
C THR A 149 0.03 -7.76 -3.34
N VAL A 150 0.87 -7.63 -2.32
CA VAL A 150 1.63 -8.74 -1.73
C VAL A 150 1.23 -8.93 -0.27
N ALA A 151 0.90 -10.15 0.10
CA ALA A 151 0.59 -10.58 1.45
C ALA A 151 1.63 -11.58 1.96
N HIS A 152 2.33 -11.28 3.05
CA HIS A 152 3.19 -12.22 3.75
C HIS A 152 2.49 -12.74 5.01
N ALA A 153 2.26 -14.05 5.08
CA ALA A 153 1.59 -14.70 6.20
C ALA A 153 0.22 -14.07 6.49
N GLY A 154 -0.72 -14.22 5.55
CA GLY A 154 -2.09 -13.74 5.64
C GLY A 154 -3.05 -14.62 4.85
N ALA A 155 -4.30 -14.69 5.31
CA ALA A 155 -5.37 -15.39 4.64
C ALA A 155 -6.70 -14.67 4.83
N LEU A 156 -7.60 -14.78 3.86
CA LEU A 156 -9.00 -14.43 4.03
C LEU A 156 -9.74 -15.59 4.71
N ARG A 157 -10.86 -15.29 5.37
CA ARG A 157 -11.72 -16.37 5.85
C ARG A 157 -12.28 -17.17 4.67
N ARG A 158 -12.61 -18.41 4.91
CA ARG A 158 -13.16 -19.30 3.87
C ARG A 158 -14.46 -18.73 3.29
N ARG A 159 -14.59 -18.79 1.95
CA ARG A 159 -15.74 -18.29 1.21
C ARG A 159 -16.05 -16.81 1.50
N GLU A 160 -15.01 -15.98 1.55
CA GLU A 160 -15.14 -14.55 1.83
C GLU A 160 -16.04 -13.85 0.81
N PRO A 161 -17.23 -13.33 1.22
CA PRO A 161 -18.17 -12.74 0.26
C PRO A 161 -17.62 -11.43 -0.37
N ALA A 162 -16.71 -10.74 0.29
CA ALA A 162 -16.09 -9.52 -0.25
C ALA A 162 -15.34 -9.76 -1.57
N ILE A 163 -14.90 -11.01 -1.87
CA ILE A 163 -14.25 -11.35 -3.15
C ILE A 163 -15.14 -10.98 -4.35
N GLY A 164 -16.46 -11.18 -4.22
CA GLY A 164 -17.43 -10.83 -5.26
C GLY A 164 -17.63 -9.33 -5.48
N LEU A 165 -17.22 -8.48 -4.54
CA LEU A 165 -17.40 -7.02 -4.60
C LEU A 165 -16.32 -6.32 -5.45
N ALA A 166 -15.19 -6.96 -5.71
CA ALA A 166 -14.09 -6.36 -6.41
C ALA A 166 -14.43 -6.04 -7.87
N LYS A 167 -14.37 -4.76 -8.24
CA LYS A 167 -14.63 -4.25 -9.59
C LYS A 167 -13.53 -4.66 -10.59
N ARG A 168 -12.29 -4.78 -10.13
CA ARG A 168 -11.14 -5.27 -10.88
C ARG A 168 -10.52 -6.47 -10.16
N LYS A 169 -9.97 -7.40 -10.90
CA LYS A 169 -9.24 -8.55 -10.33
C LYS A 169 -7.77 -8.17 -10.11
N THR A 170 -7.52 -7.51 -8.99
CA THR A 170 -6.16 -7.06 -8.60
C THR A 170 -5.21 -8.26 -8.55
N PRO A 171 -4.04 -8.22 -9.23
CA PRO A 171 -3.02 -9.24 -9.09
C PRO A 171 -2.53 -9.34 -7.63
N ILE A 172 -2.42 -10.55 -7.12
CA ILE A 172 -2.06 -10.82 -5.72
C ILE A 172 -0.95 -11.86 -5.67
N ALA A 173 0.11 -11.60 -4.87
CA ALA A 173 1.05 -12.63 -4.47
C ALA A 173 0.94 -12.88 -2.96
N ILE A 174 0.98 -14.15 -2.56
CA ILE A 174 0.96 -14.56 -1.16
C ILE A 174 2.21 -15.37 -0.86
N PHE A 175 2.93 -14.99 0.20
CA PHE A 175 4.08 -15.72 0.74
C PHE A 175 3.71 -16.27 2.11
N VAL A 176 3.94 -17.54 2.35
CA VAL A 176 3.69 -18.17 3.65
C VAL A 176 4.75 -19.21 3.97
N GLY A 177 5.17 -19.28 5.22
CA GLY A 177 6.09 -20.32 5.69
C GLY A 177 5.40 -21.68 5.80
N THR A 178 6.09 -22.75 5.39
CA THR A 178 5.53 -24.12 5.56
C THR A 178 5.46 -24.56 7.01
N ARG A 179 6.02 -23.78 7.94
CA ARG A 179 5.99 -23.99 9.39
C ARG A 179 5.35 -22.82 10.14
N ASP A 180 4.56 -21.98 9.44
CA ASP A 180 3.83 -20.87 10.06
C ASP A 180 2.74 -21.43 11.00
N PRO A 181 2.82 -21.15 12.32
CA PRO A 181 1.85 -21.68 13.29
C PRO A 181 0.55 -20.87 13.32
N LEU A 182 0.53 -19.64 12.76
CA LEU A 182 -0.63 -18.73 12.80
C LEU A 182 -1.45 -18.78 11.51
N PHE A 183 -0.81 -19.11 10.38
CA PHE A 183 -1.45 -19.23 9.07
C PHE A 183 -1.19 -20.61 8.47
N PRO A 184 -1.99 -21.62 8.84
CA PRO A 184 -1.89 -22.97 8.28
C PRO A 184 -1.95 -22.93 6.76
N LEU A 185 -1.14 -23.74 6.08
CA LEU A 185 -1.09 -23.79 4.61
C LEU A 185 -2.46 -24.04 3.97
N GLU A 186 -3.32 -24.82 4.63
CA GLU A 186 -4.67 -25.10 4.15
C GLU A 186 -5.49 -23.83 4.01
N ASP A 187 -5.45 -22.90 4.99
CA ASP A 187 -6.20 -21.65 4.96
C ASP A 187 -5.67 -20.71 3.89
N VAL A 188 -4.34 -20.62 3.74
CA VAL A 188 -3.70 -19.79 2.72
C VAL A 188 -3.98 -20.33 1.30
N ARG A 189 -3.87 -21.66 1.11
CA ARG A 189 -4.26 -22.33 -0.13
C ARG A 189 -5.73 -22.11 -0.46
N GLY A 190 -6.59 -22.20 0.57
CA GLY A 190 -8.02 -21.90 0.44
C GLY A 190 -8.30 -20.47 -0.01
N THR A 191 -7.55 -19.49 0.52
CA THR A 191 -7.62 -18.10 0.08
C THR A 191 -7.27 -17.96 -1.40
N ARG A 192 -6.15 -18.53 -1.84
CA ARG A 192 -5.76 -18.57 -3.26
C ARG A 192 -6.86 -19.19 -4.12
N ASP A 193 -7.39 -20.33 -3.71
CA ASP A 193 -8.37 -21.09 -4.51
C ASP A 193 -9.70 -20.34 -4.62
N ASP A 194 -10.18 -19.72 -3.52
CA ASP A 194 -11.40 -18.93 -3.51
C ASP A 194 -11.25 -17.66 -4.40
N LEU A 195 -10.09 -17.00 -4.36
CA LEU A 195 -9.78 -15.86 -5.24
C LEU A 195 -9.68 -16.28 -6.71
N ASN A 196 -8.95 -17.37 -7.02
CA ASN A 196 -8.81 -17.88 -8.38
C ASN A 196 -10.16 -18.27 -9.01
N LYS A 197 -11.09 -18.87 -8.23
CA LYS A 197 -12.45 -19.16 -8.67
C LYS A 197 -13.22 -17.92 -9.12
N GLN A 198 -12.89 -16.77 -8.56
CA GLN A 198 -13.50 -15.48 -8.91
C GLN A 198 -12.70 -14.71 -9.96
N GLY A 199 -11.70 -15.35 -10.59
CA GLY A 199 -10.94 -14.79 -11.69
C GLY A 199 -9.76 -13.90 -11.30
N PHE A 200 -9.34 -13.89 -10.03
CA PHE A 200 -8.10 -13.24 -9.63
C PHE A 200 -6.89 -14.06 -10.09
N ALA A 201 -5.80 -13.38 -10.46
CA ALA A 201 -4.50 -13.99 -10.66
C ALA A 201 -3.75 -14.00 -9.33
N VAL A 202 -3.64 -15.17 -8.67
CA VAL A 202 -2.97 -15.30 -7.38
C VAL A 202 -1.74 -16.20 -7.50
N GLU A 203 -0.56 -15.63 -7.22
CA GLU A 203 0.69 -16.37 -7.06
C GLU A 203 0.86 -16.75 -5.58
N LEU A 204 0.95 -18.04 -5.25
CA LEU A 204 1.24 -18.53 -3.90
C LEU A 204 2.64 -19.11 -3.84
N THR A 205 3.48 -18.57 -2.96
CA THR A 205 4.81 -19.10 -2.64
C THR A 205 4.83 -19.65 -1.23
N GLU A 206 4.97 -20.96 -1.13
CA GLU A 206 5.18 -21.66 0.14
C GLU A 206 6.69 -21.70 0.42
N VAL A 207 7.15 -21.00 1.46
CA VAL A 207 8.58 -20.88 1.80
C VAL A 207 9.00 -22.05 2.69
N PRO A 208 9.82 -23.01 2.21
CA PRO A 208 10.15 -24.21 2.94
C PRO A 208 10.87 -23.90 4.26
N GLY A 209 10.39 -24.51 5.36
CA GLY A 209 10.97 -24.38 6.71
C GLY A 209 10.81 -23.01 7.36
N HIS A 210 10.26 -22.03 6.67
CA HIS A 210 9.99 -20.70 7.23
C HIS A 210 8.77 -20.75 8.16
N ASP A 211 8.86 -19.99 9.25
CA ASP A 211 7.80 -19.77 10.22
C ASP A 211 7.05 -18.42 9.93
N HIS A 212 6.46 -17.82 10.97
CA HIS A 212 5.76 -16.55 10.88
C HIS A 212 6.69 -15.32 10.81
N ASN A 213 7.98 -15.47 11.14
CA ASN A 213 8.88 -14.35 11.37
C ASN A 213 9.40 -13.72 10.06
N TYR A 214 8.64 -12.75 9.53
CA TYR A 214 9.04 -11.95 8.37
C TYR A 214 10.41 -11.28 8.53
N TYR A 215 10.70 -10.72 9.71
CA TYR A 215 11.85 -9.83 9.94
C TYR A 215 13.22 -10.51 9.73
N GLY A 216 13.28 -11.82 9.95
CA GLY A 216 14.48 -12.62 9.71
C GLY A 216 14.75 -12.93 8.24
N VAL A 217 13.74 -12.87 7.38
CA VAL A 217 13.81 -13.21 5.95
C VAL A 217 13.44 -12.04 5.04
N ALA A 218 13.22 -10.85 5.62
CA ALA A 218 12.74 -9.67 4.91
C ALA A 218 13.49 -9.36 3.60
N PRO A 219 14.84 -9.39 3.50
CA PRO A 219 15.52 -9.07 2.26
C PRO A 219 15.08 -9.96 1.09
N LYS A 220 14.92 -11.28 1.34
CA LYS A 220 14.48 -12.23 0.32
C LYS A 220 13.02 -12.04 -0.06
N ILE A 221 12.15 -11.83 0.93
CA ILE A 221 10.73 -11.60 0.69
C ILE A 221 10.52 -10.29 -0.06
N ASN A 222 11.21 -9.20 0.34
CA ASN A 222 11.09 -7.88 -0.30
C ASN A 222 11.51 -7.93 -1.78
N GLN A 223 12.62 -8.63 -2.07
CA GLN A 223 13.06 -8.83 -3.45
C GLN A 223 12.00 -9.57 -4.26
N SER A 224 11.49 -10.71 -3.76
CA SER A 224 10.47 -11.49 -4.46
C SER A 224 9.14 -10.72 -4.60
N ALA A 225 8.76 -9.96 -3.57
CA ALA A 225 7.60 -9.10 -3.60
C ALA A 225 7.72 -8.02 -4.68
N TRP A 226 8.87 -7.36 -4.78
CA TRP A 226 9.10 -6.36 -5.82
C TRP A 226 9.14 -6.95 -7.23
N GLU A 227 9.77 -8.12 -7.41
CA GLU A 227 9.78 -8.83 -8.69
C GLU A 227 8.35 -9.17 -9.17
N PHE A 228 7.41 -9.35 -8.26
CA PHE A 228 5.99 -9.47 -8.58
C PHE A 228 5.37 -8.11 -8.86
N LEU A 229 5.44 -7.15 -7.91
CA LEU A 229 4.75 -5.87 -7.99
C LEU A 229 5.11 -5.06 -9.25
N LYS A 230 6.39 -4.97 -9.59
CA LYS A 230 6.89 -4.16 -10.71
C LYS A 230 6.37 -4.58 -12.09
N LYS A 231 5.81 -5.79 -12.22
CA LYS A 231 5.18 -6.28 -13.46
C LYS A 231 3.78 -5.74 -13.68
N HIS A 232 3.19 -5.11 -12.66
CA HIS A 232 1.79 -4.71 -12.67
C HIS A 232 1.64 -3.20 -12.56
N GLN A 233 0.70 -2.68 -13.32
CA GLN A 233 0.23 -1.29 -13.23
C GLN A 233 -1.27 -1.24 -13.54
N LEU A 234 -1.94 -0.18 -13.12
CA LEU A 234 -3.30 0.06 -13.56
C LEU A 234 -3.31 0.42 -15.04
N ASN A 235 -4.31 -0.06 -15.78
CA ASN A 235 -4.49 0.29 -17.20
C ASN A 235 -4.91 1.75 -17.39
N GLU A 236 -5.63 2.28 -16.42
CA GLU A 236 -6.18 3.63 -16.36
C GLU A 236 -5.75 4.31 -15.07
N ASP A 237 -6.00 5.60 -14.93
CA ASP A 237 -5.76 6.33 -13.69
C ASP A 237 -6.61 5.74 -12.56
N PRO A 238 -6.07 5.70 -11.32
CA PRO A 238 -6.75 5.10 -10.19
C PRO A 238 -8.10 5.77 -9.93
N GLN A 239 -9.08 4.95 -9.61
CA GLN A 239 -10.41 5.40 -9.24
C GLN A 239 -10.65 5.11 -7.76
N TYR A 240 -11.18 6.09 -7.06
CA TYR A 240 -11.53 6.01 -5.66
C TYR A 240 -12.94 6.57 -5.44
N GLU A 241 -13.74 5.85 -4.65
CA GLU A 241 -15.07 6.28 -4.22
C GLU A 241 -15.09 6.34 -2.69
N GLN A 242 -15.42 7.50 -2.13
CA GLN A 242 -15.53 7.63 -0.68
C GLN A 242 -16.60 6.70 -0.12
N TYR A 243 -16.24 5.96 0.93
CA TYR A 243 -17.14 5.00 1.54
C TYR A 243 -18.10 5.67 2.53
N ASN A 244 -19.37 5.30 2.44
CA ASN A 244 -20.38 5.69 3.42
C ASN A 244 -20.67 4.52 4.36
N TRP A 245 -19.96 4.49 5.48
CA TRP A 245 -20.05 3.44 6.49
C TRP A 245 -21.30 3.49 7.37
N ASN A 246 -22.19 4.49 7.16
CA ASN A 246 -23.42 4.71 7.92
C ASN A 246 -24.66 4.15 7.22
N LYS A 247 -24.49 3.34 6.18
CA LYS A 247 -25.60 2.70 5.46
C LYS A 247 -25.71 1.24 5.82
#